data_c2ab8cd1a2e1c4af52ab1fb6a628123d
#
_entry.id   c2ab8cd1a2e1c4af52ab1fb6a628123d
#
_cell.length_a   1.000
_cell.length_b   1.000
_cell.length_c   1.000
_cell.angle_alpha   90.00
_cell.angle_beta   90.00
_cell.angle_gamma   90.00
#
_symmetry.space_group_name_H-M   'P 1'
#
loop_
_entity.id
_entity.type
_entity.pdbx_description
1 polymer ?
#
loop_
_entity_poly.entity_id
_entity_poly.type
_entity_poly.pdbx_seq_one_letter_code
_entity_poly.pdbx_strand_id
1 'polypeptide(L)'
;MAFQMFVFLLVSFLILGLVHLCLHSWPHLQPSHSKVGAVRTTVQLLLKPRTPLDCPICRLSSSGVRPAPAPVRPWSEVKSRRGAPKRVNTEGFSCPTRICPYAGITDADIHALVGDGKHGHAERIQTFRCQAFRTTFSARRHTPLYRLKTPSHQVAMVLTALAEGLDPSAAERVFGFRQATITTWLTRAGLHAQTLHNRFFRTLHIPYLQLDELRTRLRSYNQVLWLWLTIDPLTKIIPALHLGPRTQNMAHLLIHSLRQVLAPGCLPLFTSDGLNLYFYALTAHFGQWCEVDHRGRKAYQWQVAAELLYGQVKKIYRRRKLVQVTHVMRLGASLALQAALQGLGLSGRLNTAFIERVNLTVRHGVAALARRTWATVQQAPQLLTHLEWWRAYYHFVRPHASLRVALIQPQERGGRLLAQRYRQRTPAMAAGRTNRQWSTREVLCYPLPPAPCFTLGA
;
A
#
# COMPACT_ATOMS: atom_id res chain seq x y z
N MET A 1 34.72 32.98 40.96
CA MET A 1 35.20 32.79 39.58
C MET A 1 36.39 31.82 39.47
N ALA A 2 37.34 31.79 40.40
CA ALA A 2 38.50 30.89 40.32
C ALA A 2 38.18 29.39 40.47
N PHE A 3 37.15 29.00 41.24
CA PHE A 3 36.78 27.62 41.45
C PHE A 3 36.13 26.96 40.22
N GLN A 4 35.37 27.72 39.43
CA GLN A 4 34.74 27.21 38.19
C GLN A 4 35.76 27.01 37.06
N MET A 5 36.78 27.82 36.97
CA MET A 5 37.90 27.63 36.03
C MET A 5 38.73 26.39 36.35
N PHE A 6 38.91 26.06 37.63
CA PHE A 6 39.70 24.89 38.06
C PHE A 6 38.98 23.57 37.73
N VAL A 7 37.66 23.53 37.90
CA VAL A 7 36.83 22.36 37.53
C VAL A 7 36.83 22.15 36.00
N PHE A 8 36.79 23.21 35.20
CA PHE A 8 36.79 23.11 33.74
C PHE A 8 38.16 22.58 33.20
N LEU A 9 39.27 22.98 33.80
CA LEU A 9 40.59 22.49 33.44
C LEU A 9 40.79 21.00 33.83
N LEU A 10 40.29 20.58 34.99
CA LEU A 10 40.34 19.16 35.43
C LEU A 10 39.52 18.22 34.54
N VAL A 11 38.34 18.62 34.13
CA VAL A 11 37.48 17.84 33.20
C VAL A 11 38.09 17.77 31.81
N SER A 12 38.71 18.84 31.33
CA SER A 12 39.41 18.84 30.04
C SER A 12 40.63 17.92 30.01
N PHE A 13 41.40 17.85 31.10
CA PHE A 13 42.55 16.94 31.23
C PHE A 13 42.14 15.47 31.32
N LEU A 14 41.01 15.15 31.99
CA LEU A 14 40.46 13.81 32.07
C LEU A 14 39.93 13.32 30.71
N ILE A 15 39.30 14.18 29.91
CA ILE A 15 38.82 13.83 28.57
C ILE A 15 40.00 13.62 27.60
N LEU A 16 41.06 14.43 27.66
CA LEU A 16 42.27 14.24 26.85
C LEU A 16 43.04 12.96 27.23
N GLY A 17 43.07 12.59 28.51
CA GLY A 17 43.70 11.35 28.98
C GLY A 17 42.96 10.10 28.52
N LEU A 18 41.59 10.11 28.51
CA LEU A 18 40.76 9.01 28.00
C LEU A 18 40.89 8.85 26.49
N VAL A 19 41.01 9.93 25.72
CA VAL A 19 41.20 9.87 24.26
C VAL A 19 42.59 9.31 23.92
N HIS A 20 43.62 9.60 24.74
CA HIS A 20 44.99 9.06 24.51
C HIS A 20 45.09 7.57 24.85
N LEU A 21 44.33 7.07 25.84
CA LEU A 21 44.25 5.64 26.19
C LEU A 21 43.49 4.81 25.13
N CYS A 22 42.48 5.40 24.49
CA CYS A 22 41.73 4.72 23.40
C CYS A 22 42.53 4.64 22.08
N LEU A 23 43.50 5.51 21.86
CA LEU A 23 44.32 5.52 20.62
C LEU A 23 45.51 4.54 20.66
N HIS A 24 45.90 4.03 21.85
CA HIS A 24 47.05 3.12 22.01
C HIS A 24 46.72 1.64 22.18
N SER A 25 45.42 1.24 22.12
CA SER A 25 45.00 -0.16 22.32
C SER A 25 44.49 -0.87 21.07
N TRP A 26 44.85 -0.42 19.87
CA TRP A 26 44.51 -1.16 18.64
C TRP A 26 45.80 -1.81 18.05
N PRO A 27 45.81 -3.16 17.87
CA PRO A 27 46.94 -3.84 17.25
C PRO A 27 46.98 -3.54 15.75
N HIS A 28 48.18 -3.24 15.27
CA HIS A 28 48.53 -3.05 13.87
C HIS A 28 48.16 -4.28 13.02
N LEU A 29 47.20 -4.14 12.12
CA LEU A 29 47.03 -5.02 10.97
C LEU A 29 47.62 -4.31 9.74
N GLN A 30 48.79 -4.78 9.28
CA GLN A 30 49.36 -4.35 8.01
C GLN A 30 48.54 -4.81 6.83
N PRO A 31 48.41 -4.02 5.75
CA PRO A 31 47.75 -4.46 4.53
C PRO A 31 48.72 -5.32 3.71
N SER A 32 48.38 -6.59 3.52
CA SER A 32 49.05 -7.45 2.54
C SER A 32 48.54 -7.08 1.14
N HIS A 33 49.44 -6.67 0.28
CA HIS A 33 49.21 -6.54 -1.17
C HIS A 33 48.90 -7.93 -1.79
N SER A 34 47.68 -8.14 -2.28
CA SER A 34 47.44 -9.17 -3.27
C SER A 34 46.33 -8.78 -4.22
N LYS A 35 46.76 -8.48 -5.44
CA LYS A 35 46.11 -8.72 -6.74
C LYS A 35 44.60 -8.33 -6.90
N VAL A 36 44.44 -7.14 -7.50
CA VAL A 36 43.26 -6.74 -8.27
C VAL A 36 43.14 -7.71 -9.47
N GLY A 37 42.18 -8.61 -9.39
CA GLY A 37 41.78 -9.51 -10.47
C GLY A 37 40.61 -10.36 -10.00
N ALA A 38 39.47 -10.22 -10.66
CA ALA A 38 38.27 -11.02 -10.51
C ALA A 38 37.13 -10.52 -9.60
N VAL A 39 36.56 -9.38 -9.93
CA VAL A 39 35.21 -8.99 -9.45
C VAL A 39 34.26 -8.73 -10.64
N ARG A 40 34.51 -9.33 -11.79
CA ARG A 40 33.62 -9.19 -12.97
C ARG A 40 32.68 -10.39 -13.23
N THR A 41 32.72 -11.45 -12.42
CA THR A 41 32.02 -12.70 -12.79
C THR A 41 30.83 -13.06 -11.88
N THR A 42 30.57 -12.34 -10.80
CA THR A 42 29.52 -12.75 -9.83
C THR A 42 28.16 -12.06 -10.03
N VAL A 43 28.08 -11.00 -10.84
CA VAL A 43 26.81 -10.28 -11.08
C VAL A 43 25.99 -10.87 -12.24
N GLN A 44 26.62 -11.64 -13.13
CA GLN A 44 25.93 -12.27 -14.28
C GLN A 44 25.16 -13.56 -13.93
N LEU A 45 25.38 -14.16 -12.77
CA LEU A 45 24.75 -15.44 -12.40
C LEU A 45 23.41 -15.31 -11.64
N LEU A 46 23.00 -14.10 -11.26
CA LEU A 46 21.76 -13.89 -10.49
C LEU A 46 20.55 -13.41 -11.31
N LEU A 47 20.69 -13.25 -12.64
CA LEU A 47 19.64 -12.66 -13.49
C LEU A 47 19.17 -13.57 -14.64
N LYS A 48 19.36 -14.88 -14.56
CA LYS A 48 18.61 -15.78 -15.46
C LYS A 48 17.15 -15.79 -14.98
N PRO A 49 16.16 -15.51 -15.86
CA PRO A 49 14.76 -15.67 -15.51
C PRO A 49 14.55 -17.17 -15.19
N ARG A 50 14.38 -17.47 -13.91
CA ARG A 50 13.87 -18.78 -13.51
C ARG A 50 12.42 -18.82 -13.95
N THR A 51 12.08 -19.79 -14.75
CA THR A 51 10.69 -20.11 -15.04
C THR A 51 9.93 -20.29 -13.70
N PRO A 52 8.60 -20.07 -13.65
CA PRO A 52 7.82 -20.20 -12.42
C PRO A 52 7.98 -21.55 -11.68
N LEU A 53 8.60 -22.55 -12.31
CA LEU A 53 8.85 -23.90 -11.80
C LEU A 53 10.14 -24.02 -10.94
N ASP A 54 11.00 -23.00 -10.89
CA ASP A 54 12.31 -23.08 -10.20
C ASP A 54 12.36 -22.38 -8.82
N CYS A 55 11.22 -22.14 -8.20
CA CYS A 55 11.17 -21.67 -6.81
C CYS A 55 11.60 -22.81 -5.85
N PRO A 56 12.65 -22.62 -5.01
CA PRO A 56 13.09 -23.64 -4.05
C PRO A 56 11.99 -24.08 -3.07
N ILE A 57 11.02 -23.20 -2.78
CA ILE A 57 9.85 -23.48 -1.93
C ILE A 57 8.87 -24.42 -2.65
N CYS A 58 8.82 -24.38 -3.99
CA CYS A 58 7.98 -25.27 -4.79
C CYS A 58 8.59 -26.65 -4.97
N ARG A 59 9.92 -26.82 -4.83
CA ARG A 59 10.59 -28.14 -4.95
C ARG A 59 10.41 -29.04 -3.72
N LEU A 60 10.06 -28.49 -2.56
CA LEU A 60 9.80 -29.30 -1.36
C LEU A 60 8.40 -29.96 -1.35
N SER A 61 7.58 -29.74 -2.38
CA SER A 61 6.24 -30.32 -2.51
C SER A 61 6.10 -31.31 -3.68
N SER A 62 7.17 -31.66 -4.39
CA SER A 62 7.09 -32.49 -5.61
C SER A 62 7.25 -34.01 -5.39
N SER A 63 7.22 -34.51 -4.16
CA SER A 63 7.07 -35.93 -3.88
C SER A 63 5.60 -36.25 -3.56
N GLY A 64 4.79 -36.36 -4.56
CA GLY A 64 3.38 -36.72 -4.49
C GLY A 64 2.54 -35.77 -5.32
N VAL A 65 2.32 -36.13 -6.59
CA VAL A 65 1.27 -35.46 -7.42
C VAL A 65 -0.04 -35.72 -6.70
N ARG A 66 -0.47 -34.75 -5.88
CA ARG A 66 -1.86 -34.73 -5.41
C ARG A 66 -2.72 -34.56 -6.65
N PRO A 67 -3.69 -35.44 -6.89
CA PRO A 67 -4.65 -35.23 -7.97
C PRO A 67 -5.25 -33.83 -7.82
N ALA A 68 -5.41 -33.12 -8.94
CA ALA A 68 -6.05 -31.82 -8.94
C ALA A 68 -7.36 -31.93 -8.13
N PRO A 69 -7.60 -31.04 -7.15
CA PRO A 69 -8.81 -31.15 -6.34
C PRO A 69 -10.02 -31.11 -7.24
N ALA A 70 -10.94 -32.05 -7.04
CA ALA A 70 -12.17 -32.13 -7.82
C ALA A 70 -12.93 -30.79 -7.79
N PRO A 71 -13.53 -30.35 -8.90
CA PRO A 71 -14.27 -29.10 -8.97
C PRO A 71 -15.36 -29.08 -7.90
N VAL A 72 -15.44 -27.97 -7.14
CA VAL A 72 -16.44 -27.81 -6.09
C VAL A 72 -17.80 -27.56 -6.72
N ARG A 73 -18.75 -28.48 -6.52
CA ARG A 73 -20.14 -28.31 -6.97
C ARG A 73 -20.87 -27.28 -6.10
N PRO A 74 -21.71 -26.42 -6.67
CA PRO A 74 -22.58 -25.51 -5.90
C PRO A 74 -23.37 -26.28 -4.84
N TRP A 75 -23.47 -25.73 -3.63
CA TRP A 75 -24.20 -26.39 -2.54
C TRP A 75 -25.66 -26.63 -2.89
N SER A 76 -26.26 -25.77 -3.72
CA SER A 76 -27.63 -25.92 -4.24
C SER A 76 -27.85 -27.20 -5.06
N GLU A 77 -26.81 -27.74 -5.68
CA GLU A 77 -26.85 -29.00 -6.44
C GLU A 77 -26.60 -30.23 -5.53
N VAL A 78 -25.84 -30.04 -4.46
CA VAL A 78 -25.54 -31.10 -3.48
C VAL A 78 -26.75 -31.36 -2.57
N LYS A 79 -27.48 -30.33 -2.23
CA LYS A 79 -28.66 -30.40 -1.36
C LYS A 79 -29.88 -29.77 -2.03
N SER A 80 -30.94 -30.57 -2.22
CA SER A 80 -32.22 -30.08 -2.73
C SER A 80 -32.70 -28.83 -2.00
N ARG A 81 -33.08 -27.80 -2.74
CA ARG A 81 -33.69 -26.55 -2.22
C ARG A 81 -35.13 -26.80 -1.73
N ARG A 82 -35.30 -27.56 -0.68
CA ARG A 82 -36.59 -27.61 0.04
C ARG A 82 -36.54 -26.58 1.16
N GLY A 83 -37.38 -25.55 1.11
CA GLY A 83 -37.47 -24.56 2.18
C GLY A 83 -37.55 -23.10 1.69
N ALA A 84 -37.80 -22.19 2.64
CA ALA A 84 -37.88 -20.75 2.39
C ALA A 84 -36.56 -20.18 1.82
N PRO A 85 -36.60 -19.11 0.99
CA PRO A 85 -35.43 -18.47 0.45
C PRO A 85 -34.50 -17.96 1.58
N LYS A 86 -33.20 -17.83 1.29
CA LYS A 86 -32.21 -17.33 2.26
C LYS A 86 -32.61 -15.93 2.76
N ARG A 87 -32.92 -15.79 4.06
CA ARG A 87 -33.30 -14.51 4.68
C ARG A 87 -32.12 -13.58 4.97
N VAL A 88 -30.89 -14.09 4.87
CA VAL A 88 -29.67 -13.37 5.20
C VAL A 88 -28.72 -13.42 4.02
N ASN A 89 -28.21 -12.27 3.62
CA ASN A 89 -27.18 -12.19 2.59
C ASN A 89 -25.87 -12.79 3.13
N THR A 90 -25.35 -13.79 2.43
CA THR A 90 -24.11 -14.52 2.77
C THR A 90 -22.98 -14.20 1.80
N GLU A 91 -23.19 -13.30 0.83
CA GLU A 91 -22.19 -12.87 -0.14
C GLU A 91 -20.98 -12.23 0.55
N GLY A 92 -19.76 -12.56 0.09
CA GLY A 92 -18.52 -12.08 0.67
C GLY A 92 -18.02 -12.88 1.87
N PHE A 93 -18.85 -13.77 2.46
CA PHE A 93 -18.43 -14.63 3.57
C PHE A 93 -18.05 -16.03 3.09
N SER A 94 -17.17 -16.70 3.82
CA SER A 94 -16.77 -18.08 3.53
C SER A 94 -16.67 -18.92 4.79
N CYS A 95 -16.71 -20.24 4.63
CA CYS A 95 -16.45 -21.17 5.74
C CYS A 95 -15.00 -20.96 6.25
N PRO A 96 -14.78 -20.76 7.57
CA PRO A 96 -13.44 -20.54 8.11
C PRO A 96 -12.62 -21.82 8.27
N THR A 97 -13.24 -22.99 8.08
CA THR A 97 -12.59 -24.30 8.29
C THR A 97 -11.86 -24.72 7.02
N ARG A 98 -10.53 -24.78 7.07
CA ARG A 98 -9.66 -25.02 5.90
C ARG A 98 -9.92 -26.35 5.16
N ILE A 99 -10.37 -27.38 5.88
CA ILE A 99 -10.71 -28.68 5.29
C ILE A 99 -12.10 -28.74 4.66
N CYS A 100 -12.90 -27.68 4.80
CA CYS A 100 -14.21 -27.58 4.16
C CYS A 100 -14.02 -27.32 2.66
N PRO A 101 -14.74 -28.03 1.77
CA PRO A 101 -14.69 -27.80 0.32
C PRO A 101 -15.01 -26.34 -0.07
N TYR A 102 -15.85 -25.68 0.74
CA TYR A 102 -16.29 -24.28 0.53
C TYR A 102 -15.42 -23.27 1.29
N ALA A 103 -14.25 -23.66 1.82
CA ALA A 103 -13.34 -22.73 2.49
C ALA A 103 -12.81 -21.69 1.48
N GLY A 104 -12.92 -20.40 1.84
CA GLY A 104 -12.47 -19.31 0.97
C GLY A 104 -13.42 -18.92 -0.15
N ILE A 105 -14.44 -19.73 -0.47
CA ILE A 105 -15.47 -19.41 -1.48
C ILE A 105 -16.45 -18.41 -0.89
N THR A 106 -16.57 -17.23 -1.51
CA THR A 106 -17.38 -16.10 -1.03
C THR A 106 -18.69 -15.93 -1.79
N ASP A 107 -18.88 -16.63 -2.89
CA ASP A 107 -20.08 -16.59 -3.71
C ASP A 107 -21.27 -17.25 -2.98
N ALA A 108 -22.36 -16.51 -2.82
CA ALA A 108 -23.56 -16.94 -2.10
C ALA A 108 -24.31 -18.10 -2.79
N ASP A 109 -24.14 -18.27 -4.08
CA ASP A 109 -24.78 -19.34 -4.85
C ASP A 109 -23.99 -20.65 -4.79
N ILE A 110 -22.69 -20.57 -4.54
CA ILE A 110 -21.80 -21.75 -4.52
C ILE A 110 -21.65 -22.30 -3.11
N HIS A 111 -21.38 -21.44 -2.10
CA HIS A 111 -21.05 -21.91 -0.75
C HIS A 111 -22.28 -22.40 0.06
N ALA A 112 -21.99 -23.18 1.11
CA ALA A 112 -23.00 -23.80 1.99
C ALA A 112 -23.39 -22.96 3.21
N LEU A 113 -23.27 -21.61 3.18
CA LEU A 113 -23.56 -20.77 4.32
C LEU A 113 -25.04 -20.41 4.44
N VAL A 114 -25.53 -20.40 5.68
CA VAL A 114 -26.87 -19.92 6.06
C VAL A 114 -26.76 -19.03 7.30
N GLY A 115 -27.75 -18.16 7.50
CA GLY A 115 -27.85 -17.38 8.73
C GLY A 115 -28.17 -18.28 9.94
N ASP A 116 -27.53 -18.01 11.08
CA ASP A 116 -27.66 -18.78 12.33
C ASP A 116 -27.95 -17.84 13.52
N GLY A 117 -28.85 -16.89 13.31
CA GLY A 117 -29.24 -15.92 14.33
C GLY A 117 -28.25 -14.76 14.52
N LYS A 118 -28.42 -14.03 15.62
CA LYS A 118 -27.58 -12.89 16.01
C LYS A 118 -27.18 -13.00 17.47
N HIS A 119 -25.97 -12.62 17.80
CA HIS A 119 -25.45 -12.59 19.16
C HIS A 119 -24.88 -11.22 19.53
N GLY A 120 -24.59 -11.00 20.82
CA GLY A 120 -24.00 -9.79 21.37
C GLY A 120 -25.01 -8.84 22.02
N HIS A 121 -24.60 -8.22 23.13
CA HIS A 121 -25.41 -7.26 23.90
C HIS A 121 -25.34 -5.85 23.34
N ALA A 122 -24.12 -5.30 23.24
CA ALA A 122 -23.88 -3.93 22.79
C ALA A 122 -24.13 -3.74 21.29
N GLU A 123 -23.95 -4.79 20.51
CA GLU A 123 -24.22 -4.81 19.06
C GLU A 123 -24.67 -6.22 18.65
N ARG A 124 -25.82 -6.30 17.99
CA ARG A 124 -26.36 -7.56 17.46
C ARG A 124 -25.61 -7.98 16.20
N ILE A 125 -24.70 -8.96 16.32
CA ILE A 125 -23.83 -9.43 15.24
C ILE A 125 -24.40 -10.68 14.62
N GLN A 126 -24.52 -10.71 13.29
CA GLN A 126 -24.98 -11.88 12.55
C GLN A 126 -24.02 -13.06 12.74
N THR A 127 -24.57 -14.23 12.95
CA THR A 127 -23.89 -15.52 12.98
C THR A 127 -24.24 -16.33 11.75
N PHE A 128 -23.29 -17.02 11.18
CA PHE A 128 -23.45 -17.91 10.04
C PHE A 128 -23.10 -19.34 10.43
N ARG A 129 -23.79 -20.30 9.80
CA ARG A 129 -23.46 -21.72 9.91
C ARG A 129 -23.18 -22.28 8.51
N CYS A 130 -22.08 -23.01 8.36
CA CYS A 130 -21.78 -23.80 7.19
C CYS A 130 -22.55 -25.11 7.26
N GLN A 131 -23.46 -25.37 6.33
CA GLN A 131 -24.25 -26.61 6.29
C GLN A 131 -23.41 -27.83 5.94
N ALA A 132 -22.37 -27.67 5.11
CA ALA A 132 -21.49 -28.76 4.72
C ALA A 132 -20.60 -29.25 5.88
N PHE A 133 -20.14 -28.34 6.74
CA PHE A 133 -19.18 -28.66 7.81
C PHE A 133 -19.71 -28.39 9.23
N ARG A 134 -20.96 -27.93 9.35
CA ARG A 134 -21.68 -27.57 10.60
C ARG A 134 -20.95 -26.56 11.48
N THR A 135 -19.90 -25.89 10.99
CA THR A 135 -19.17 -24.85 11.72
C THR A 135 -19.99 -23.57 11.78
N THR A 136 -20.13 -23.01 12.99
CA THR A 136 -20.74 -21.70 13.24
C THR A 136 -19.69 -20.64 13.47
N PHE A 137 -19.90 -19.44 12.91
CA PHE A 137 -18.97 -18.31 13.06
C PHE A 137 -19.68 -16.96 12.94
N SER A 138 -19.06 -15.95 13.52
CA SER A 138 -19.56 -14.57 13.51
C SER A 138 -19.25 -13.86 12.19
N ALA A 139 -20.12 -12.96 11.74
CA ALA A 139 -19.88 -12.05 10.61
C ALA A 139 -18.63 -11.17 10.77
N ARG A 140 -18.11 -11.03 12.00
CA ARG A 140 -16.83 -10.34 12.26
C ARG A 140 -15.60 -11.21 11.98
N ARG A 141 -15.76 -12.49 11.68
CA ARG A 141 -14.63 -13.35 11.27
C ARG A 141 -13.94 -12.79 10.03
N HIS A 142 -12.62 -12.82 9.99
CA HIS A 142 -11.80 -12.23 8.93
C HIS A 142 -11.94 -10.70 8.79
N THR A 143 -12.32 -10.02 9.87
CA THR A 143 -12.34 -8.56 9.96
C THR A 143 -11.50 -8.08 11.16
N PRO A 144 -11.04 -6.83 11.20
CA PRO A 144 -10.30 -6.29 12.35
C PRO A 144 -11.14 -6.23 13.63
N LEU A 145 -12.46 -6.32 13.52
CA LEU A 145 -13.41 -6.29 14.64
C LEU A 145 -13.62 -7.67 15.30
N TYR A 146 -13.01 -8.73 14.78
CA TYR A 146 -13.18 -10.07 15.35
C TYR A 146 -12.72 -10.13 16.81
N ARG A 147 -13.59 -10.68 17.69
CA ARG A 147 -13.39 -10.77 19.16
C ARG A 147 -13.25 -9.43 19.88
N LEU A 148 -13.60 -8.29 19.26
CA LEU A 148 -13.70 -7.04 20.00
C LEU A 148 -15.05 -6.97 20.73
N LYS A 149 -14.99 -6.54 22.01
CA LYS A 149 -16.19 -6.28 22.83
C LYS A 149 -16.79 -4.91 22.52
N THR A 150 -15.95 -3.95 22.14
CA THR A 150 -16.38 -2.59 21.78
C THR A 150 -17.25 -2.61 20.52
N PRO A 151 -18.37 -1.89 20.51
CA PRO A 151 -19.24 -1.76 19.34
C PRO A 151 -18.51 -1.22 18.12
N SER A 152 -18.87 -1.72 16.94
CA SER A 152 -18.19 -1.36 15.68
C SER A 152 -18.26 0.13 15.34
N HIS A 153 -19.36 0.80 15.72
CA HIS A 153 -19.52 2.23 15.45
C HIS A 153 -18.53 3.09 16.27
N GLN A 154 -18.25 2.71 17.54
CA GLN A 154 -17.27 3.42 18.37
C GLN A 154 -15.84 3.23 17.82
N VAL A 155 -15.46 2.00 17.44
CA VAL A 155 -14.18 1.72 16.81
C VAL A 155 -14.04 2.50 15.50
N ALA A 156 -15.10 2.53 14.68
CA ALA A 156 -15.11 3.27 13.42
C ALA A 156 -14.97 4.79 13.64
N MET A 157 -15.62 5.34 14.65
CA MET A 157 -15.52 6.76 14.99
C MET A 157 -14.09 7.16 15.37
N VAL A 158 -13.45 6.39 16.25
CA VAL A 158 -12.05 6.61 16.65
C VAL A 158 -11.11 6.50 15.46
N LEU A 159 -11.23 5.44 14.66
CA LEU A 159 -10.36 5.22 13.50
C LEU A 159 -10.59 6.25 12.38
N THR A 160 -11.80 6.80 12.25
CA THR A 160 -12.06 7.94 11.36
C THR A 160 -11.30 9.17 11.82
N ALA A 161 -11.35 9.50 13.11
CA ALA A 161 -10.64 10.64 13.67
C ALA A 161 -9.12 10.51 13.49
N LEU A 162 -8.55 9.30 13.65
CA LEU A 162 -7.13 9.06 13.38
C LEU A 162 -6.77 9.27 11.90
N ALA A 163 -7.66 8.89 10.97
CA ALA A 163 -7.43 9.10 9.52
C ALA A 163 -7.62 10.59 9.09
N GLU A 164 -8.28 11.39 9.92
CA GLU A 164 -8.40 12.85 9.75
C GLU A 164 -7.32 13.63 10.53
N GLY A 165 -6.29 12.95 11.04
CA GLY A 165 -5.10 13.56 11.61
C GLY A 165 -5.09 13.70 13.12
N LEU A 166 -6.04 13.10 13.85
CA LEU A 166 -5.96 13.02 15.31
C LEU A 166 -4.88 11.99 15.69
N ASP A 167 -4.05 12.30 16.69
CA ASP A 167 -3.09 11.34 17.20
C ASP A 167 -3.72 10.39 18.26
N PRO A 168 -3.14 9.19 18.51
CA PRO A 168 -3.71 8.24 19.45
C PRO A 168 -3.84 8.75 20.90
N SER A 169 -2.95 9.67 21.35
CA SER A 169 -3.04 10.22 22.70
C SER A 169 -4.13 11.28 22.82
N ALA A 170 -4.34 12.08 21.77
CA ALA A 170 -5.48 12.97 21.70
C ALA A 170 -6.80 12.19 21.58
N ALA A 171 -6.80 11.10 20.82
CA ALA A 171 -7.97 10.22 20.71
C ALA A 171 -8.34 9.59 22.07
N GLU A 172 -7.37 9.23 22.92
CA GLU A 172 -7.61 8.77 24.29
C GLU A 172 -8.38 9.83 25.12
N ARG A 173 -7.92 11.07 25.07
CA ARG A 173 -8.58 12.18 25.79
C ARG A 173 -10.00 12.49 25.29
N VAL A 174 -10.22 12.38 23.97
CA VAL A 174 -11.50 12.69 23.32
C VAL A 174 -12.52 11.59 23.49
N PHE A 175 -12.12 10.33 23.33
CA PHE A 175 -13.03 9.17 23.27
C PHE A 175 -13.01 8.30 24.51
N GLY A 176 -12.10 8.51 25.46
CA GLY A 176 -12.02 7.76 26.72
C GLY A 176 -11.46 6.34 26.60
N PHE A 177 -10.95 5.92 25.45
CA PHE A 177 -10.29 4.63 25.27
C PHE A 177 -8.80 4.75 25.50
N ARG A 178 -8.17 3.83 26.20
CA ARG A 178 -6.72 3.82 26.42
C ARG A 178 -5.95 3.83 25.11
N GLN A 179 -4.90 4.63 25.04
CA GLN A 179 -4.03 4.76 23.85
C GLN A 179 -3.54 3.40 23.32
N ALA A 180 -3.19 2.45 24.21
CA ALA A 180 -2.79 1.10 23.82
C ALA A 180 -3.91 0.34 23.08
N THR A 181 -5.17 0.50 23.52
CA THR A 181 -6.34 -0.09 22.86
C THR A 181 -6.55 0.53 21.46
N ILE A 182 -6.47 1.85 21.36
CA ILE A 182 -6.59 2.60 20.09
C ILE A 182 -5.49 2.16 19.12
N THR A 183 -4.25 2.06 19.60
CA THR A 183 -3.12 1.60 18.79
C THR A 183 -3.30 0.15 18.29
N THR A 184 -3.87 -0.72 19.14
CA THR A 184 -4.21 -2.08 18.73
C THR A 184 -5.29 -2.10 17.65
N TRP A 185 -6.33 -1.28 17.76
CA TRP A 185 -7.36 -1.15 16.71
C TRP A 185 -6.78 -0.63 15.41
N LEU A 186 -5.92 0.40 15.49
CA LEU A 186 -5.24 0.97 14.33
C LEU A 186 -4.36 -0.04 13.62
N THR A 187 -3.58 -0.83 14.38
CA THR A 187 -2.73 -1.90 13.81
C THR A 187 -3.56 -2.95 13.10
N ARG A 188 -4.65 -3.42 13.72
CA ARG A 188 -5.55 -4.40 13.11
C ARG A 188 -6.24 -3.84 11.87
N ALA A 189 -6.68 -2.58 11.92
CA ALA A 189 -7.30 -1.90 10.78
C ALA A 189 -6.31 -1.67 9.63
N GLY A 190 -5.05 -1.31 9.92
CA GLY A 190 -4.01 -1.13 8.91
C GLY A 190 -3.64 -2.42 8.18
N LEU A 191 -3.48 -3.52 8.89
CA LEU A 191 -3.23 -4.84 8.29
C LEU A 191 -4.41 -5.30 7.41
N HIS A 192 -5.63 -5.06 7.89
CA HIS A 192 -6.84 -5.32 7.12
C HIS A 192 -6.92 -4.44 5.87
N ALA A 193 -6.62 -3.15 6.00
CA ALA A 193 -6.61 -2.18 4.91
C ALA A 193 -5.60 -2.54 3.81
N GLN A 194 -4.42 -3.03 4.18
CA GLN A 194 -3.42 -3.52 3.23
C GLN A 194 -3.96 -4.73 2.44
N THR A 195 -4.58 -5.69 3.13
CA THR A 195 -5.20 -6.85 2.47
C THR A 195 -6.36 -6.44 1.56
N LEU A 196 -7.19 -5.47 2.02
CA LEU A 196 -8.29 -4.90 1.24
C LEU A 196 -7.76 -4.21 -0.02
N HIS A 197 -6.68 -3.40 0.11
CA HIS A 197 -6.02 -2.78 -1.03
C HIS A 197 -5.58 -3.82 -2.05
N ASN A 198 -4.86 -4.85 -1.61
CA ASN A 198 -4.37 -5.93 -2.48
C ASN A 198 -5.49 -6.72 -3.17
N ARG A 199 -6.69 -6.75 -2.60
CA ARG A 199 -7.87 -7.39 -3.22
C ARG A 199 -8.54 -6.52 -4.26
N PHE A 200 -8.73 -5.22 -3.98
CA PHE A 200 -9.50 -4.32 -4.83
C PHE A 200 -8.68 -3.67 -5.95
N PHE A 201 -7.40 -3.44 -5.72
CA PHE A 201 -6.54 -2.74 -6.67
C PHE A 201 -5.60 -3.72 -7.38
N ARG A 202 -6.17 -4.57 -8.22
CA ARG A 202 -5.48 -5.49 -9.14
C ARG A 202 -5.90 -5.21 -10.56
N THR A 203 -5.07 -5.61 -11.52
CA THR A 203 -5.35 -5.41 -12.96
C THR A 203 -5.81 -3.97 -13.26
N LEU A 204 -5.00 -3.01 -12.82
CA LEU A 204 -5.28 -1.59 -13.01
C LEU A 204 -4.81 -1.14 -14.39
N HIS A 205 -5.69 -0.49 -15.13
CA HIS A 205 -5.35 0.23 -16.35
C HIS A 205 -5.12 1.70 -16.00
N ILE A 206 -3.88 2.07 -15.75
CA ILE A 206 -3.50 3.43 -15.35
C ILE A 206 -2.67 4.03 -16.47
N PRO A 207 -3.13 5.11 -17.12
CA PRO A 207 -2.39 5.71 -18.23
C PRO A 207 -1.27 6.65 -17.75
N TYR A 208 -1.34 7.16 -16.53
CA TYR A 208 -0.40 8.15 -16.01
C TYR A 208 -0.14 7.98 -14.53
N LEU A 209 1.12 8.06 -14.13
CA LEU A 209 1.56 7.96 -12.74
C LEU A 209 2.58 9.05 -12.38
N GLN A 210 2.41 9.64 -11.21
CA GLN A 210 3.42 10.48 -10.58
C GLN A 210 4.06 9.75 -9.42
N LEU A 211 5.38 9.92 -9.25
CA LEU A 211 6.22 9.28 -8.26
C LEU A 211 6.89 10.36 -7.40
N ASP A 212 6.93 10.15 -6.07
CA ASP A 212 7.64 11.04 -5.15
C ASP A 212 7.96 10.33 -3.84
N GLU A 213 8.83 10.92 -3.02
CA GLU A 213 9.14 10.46 -1.68
C GLU A 213 9.03 11.57 -0.63
N LEU A 214 8.30 11.27 0.43
CA LEU A 214 8.08 12.17 1.53
C LEU A 214 9.00 11.82 2.70
N ARG A 215 9.86 12.76 3.10
CA ARG A 215 10.75 12.59 4.26
C ARG A 215 9.96 12.56 5.56
N THR A 216 10.22 11.55 6.39
CA THR A 216 9.69 11.43 7.75
C THR A 216 10.79 11.08 8.75
N ARG A 217 10.50 11.15 10.03
CA ARG A 217 11.40 10.77 11.12
C ARG A 217 10.66 9.92 12.13
N LEU A 218 11.32 8.90 12.64
CA LEU A 218 10.91 8.21 13.85
C LEU A 218 11.36 9.00 15.10
N ARG A 219 10.84 8.65 16.26
CA ARG A 219 11.20 9.26 17.56
C ARG A 219 12.72 9.19 17.81
N SER A 220 13.38 8.13 17.40
CA SER A 220 14.82 8.06 17.33
C SER A 220 15.31 9.02 16.23
N TYR A 221 15.93 10.13 16.61
CA TYR A 221 16.43 11.17 15.70
C TYR A 221 17.44 10.67 14.64
N ASN A 222 18.03 9.48 14.89
CA ASN A 222 19.02 8.88 13.98
C ASN A 222 18.38 8.09 12.81
N GLN A 223 17.07 7.84 12.83
CA GLN A 223 16.39 7.09 11.77
C GLN A 223 15.53 8.00 10.92
N VAL A 224 16.09 8.44 9.80
CA VAL A 224 15.32 9.11 8.74
C VAL A 224 14.73 8.06 7.84
N LEU A 225 13.41 8.06 7.70
CA LEU A 225 12.67 7.24 6.75
C LEU A 225 12.04 8.10 5.67
N TRP A 226 11.73 7.45 4.57
CA TRP A 226 11.05 8.06 3.45
C TRP A 226 9.80 7.25 3.13
N LEU A 227 8.69 7.96 2.97
CA LEU A 227 7.48 7.38 2.44
C LEU A 227 7.52 7.52 0.92
N TRP A 228 7.68 6.40 0.24
CA TRP A 228 7.66 6.28 -1.20
C TRP A 228 6.23 6.02 -1.66
N LEU A 229 5.74 6.81 -2.60
CA LEU A 229 4.36 6.64 -3.07
C LEU A 229 4.20 7.01 -4.54
N THR A 230 3.16 6.44 -5.14
CA THR A 230 2.72 6.71 -6.49
C THR A 230 1.28 7.20 -6.48
N ILE A 231 0.91 8.08 -7.40
CA ILE A 231 -0.48 8.49 -7.58
C ILE A 231 -0.88 8.44 -9.04
N ASP A 232 -2.10 7.99 -9.32
CA ASP A 232 -2.79 8.25 -10.56
C ASP A 232 -3.45 9.64 -10.52
N PRO A 233 -3.00 10.61 -11.31
CA PRO A 233 -3.57 11.95 -11.35
C PRO A 233 -5.04 12.01 -11.75
N LEU A 234 -5.57 11.00 -12.45
CA LEU A 234 -6.94 10.98 -12.95
C LEU A 234 -7.92 10.48 -11.88
N THR A 235 -7.66 9.31 -11.33
CA THR A 235 -8.53 8.69 -10.32
C THR A 235 -8.17 9.03 -8.88
N LYS A 236 -6.98 9.62 -8.65
CA LYS A 236 -6.41 9.93 -7.34
C LYS A 236 -6.10 8.70 -6.47
N ILE A 237 -6.08 7.49 -7.04
CA ILE A 237 -5.65 6.30 -6.29
C ILE A 237 -4.14 6.33 -6.05
N ILE A 238 -3.73 5.71 -4.94
CA ILE A 238 -2.33 5.48 -4.56
C ILE A 238 -2.07 3.98 -4.73
N PRO A 239 -1.65 3.53 -5.93
CA PRO A 239 -1.52 2.09 -6.22
C PRO A 239 -0.39 1.43 -5.46
N ALA A 240 0.73 2.11 -5.21
CA ALA A 240 1.85 1.60 -4.44
C ALA A 240 2.31 2.59 -3.38
N LEU A 241 2.69 2.05 -2.20
CA LEU A 241 3.17 2.81 -1.06
C LEU A 241 4.17 1.94 -0.29
N HIS A 242 5.35 2.48 0.03
CA HIS A 242 6.36 1.84 0.84
C HIS A 242 7.02 2.83 1.82
N LEU A 243 7.50 2.30 2.95
CA LEU A 243 8.22 3.07 3.96
C LEU A 243 9.61 2.47 4.15
N GLY A 244 10.66 3.28 3.96
CA GLY A 244 12.04 2.79 4.10
C GLY A 244 13.10 3.86 3.82
N PRO A 245 14.38 3.48 3.73
CA PRO A 245 15.46 4.40 3.43
C PRO A 245 15.38 4.92 1.98
N ARG A 246 16.10 6.02 1.68
CA ARG A 246 16.19 6.57 0.32
C ARG A 246 17.31 5.86 -0.47
N THR A 247 17.01 4.66 -0.91
CA THR A 247 17.94 3.77 -1.61
C THR A 247 17.38 3.26 -2.94
N GLN A 248 18.27 2.76 -3.80
CA GLN A 248 17.89 2.13 -5.07
C GLN A 248 16.96 0.93 -4.85
N ASN A 249 17.21 0.12 -3.82
CA ASN A 249 16.37 -1.04 -3.51
C ASN A 249 14.92 -0.65 -3.19
N MET A 250 14.70 0.48 -2.50
CA MET A 250 13.36 0.97 -2.21
C MET A 250 12.64 1.47 -3.46
N ALA A 251 13.36 2.11 -4.39
CA ALA A 251 12.81 2.49 -5.69
C ALA A 251 12.40 1.24 -6.48
N HIS A 252 13.24 0.20 -6.52
CA HIS A 252 12.89 -1.08 -7.14
C HIS A 252 11.68 -1.73 -6.48
N LEU A 253 11.59 -1.75 -5.16
CA LEU A 253 10.46 -2.31 -4.41
C LEU A 253 9.15 -1.57 -4.75
N LEU A 254 9.19 -0.23 -4.81
CA LEU A 254 8.02 0.57 -5.19
C LEU A 254 7.54 0.21 -6.60
N ILE A 255 8.44 0.22 -7.59
CA ILE A 255 8.10 -0.06 -8.98
C ILE A 255 7.70 -1.52 -9.18
N HIS A 256 8.33 -2.46 -8.47
CA HIS A 256 7.93 -3.87 -8.47
C HIS A 256 6.49 -4.04 -7.97
N SER A 257 6.15 -3.46 -6.81
CA SER A 257 4.79 -3.51 -6.27
C SER A 257 3.77 -2.85 -7.18
N LEU A 258 4.16 -1.74 -7.81
CA LEU A 258 3.34 -1.08 -8.83
C LEU A 258 3.07 -2.01 -10.01
N ARG A 259 4.11 -2.67 -10.55
CA ARG A 259 3.98 -3.60 -11.67
C ARG A 259 3.03 -4.76 -11.39
N GLN A 260 2.99 -5.23 -10.13
CA GLN A 260 2.08 -6.31 -9.70
C GLN A 260 0.61 -5.91 -9.68
N VAL A 261 0.28 -4.64 -9.48
CA VAL A 261 -1.10 -4.16 -9.46
C VAL A 261 -1.60 -3.67 -10.82
N LEU A 262 -0.69 -3.38 -11.75
CA LEU A 262 -1.05 -3.01 -13.12
C LEU A 262 -1.52 -4.23 -13.92
N ALA A 263 -2.43 -3.98 -14.87
CA ALA A 263 -2.84 -4.99 -15.84
C ALA A 263 -1.65 -5.47 -16.70
N PRO A 264 -1.64 -6.73 -17.15
CA PRO A 264 -0.67 -7.19 -18.12
C PRO A 264 -0.64 -6.26 -19.34
N GLY A 265 0.56 -5.89 -19.82
CA GLY A 265 0.73 -4.96 -20.93
C GLY A 265 0.45 -3.48 -20.62
N CYS A 266 -0.07 -3.14 -19.44
CA CYS A 266 -0.26 -1.73 -19.09
C CYS A 266 1.08 -1.02 -18.91
N LEU A 267 1.29 0.03 -19.67
CA LEU A 267 2.50 0.85 -19.68
C LEU A 267 2.12 2.32 -19.40
N PRO A 268 2.12 2.77 -18.15
CA PRO A 268 1.84 4.16 -17.82
C PRO A 268 2.91 5.12 -18.31
N LEU A 269 2.52 6.35 -18.60
CA LEU A 269 3.44 7.48 -18.61
C LEU A 269 3.85 7.80 -17.17
N PHE A 270 5.14 8.07 -16.93
CA PHE A 270 5.67 8.38 -15.60
C PHE A 270 6.21 9.79 -15.49
N THR A 271 5.97 10.44 -14.34
CA THR A 271 6.64 11.68 -13.97
C THR A 271 7.12 11.63 -12.52
N SER A 272 8.26 12.23 -12.25
CA SER A 272 8.79 12.40 -10.90
C SER A 272 9.52 13.73 -10.76
N ASP A 273 10.04 13.99 -9.57
CA ASP A 273 11.07 14.99 -9.35
C ASP A 273 12.42 14.56 -9.98
N GLY A 274 13.51 15.28 -9.69
CA GLY A 274 14.84 15.02 -10.23
C GLY A 274 15.56 13.77 -9.68
N LEU A 275 14.92 12.88 -8.91
CA LEU A 275 15.56 11.72 -8.32
C LEU A 275 15.89 10.64 -9.36
N ASN A 276 17.17 10.32 -9.52
CA ASN A 276 17.62 9.35 -10.52
C ASN A 276 17.26 7.89 -10.19
N LEU A 277 16.96 7.55 -8.95
CA LEU A 277 16.66 6.18 -8.53
C LEU A 277 15.45 5.60 -9.27
N TYR A 278 14.47 6.45 -9.62
CA TYR A 278 13.31 6.03 -10.40
C TYR A 278 13.66 5.61 -11.83
N PHE A 279 14.65 6.26 -12.47
CA PHE A 279 15.08 5.89 -13.82
C PHE A 279 15.54 4.44 -13.86
N TYR A 280 16.44 4.05 -12.95
CA TYR A 280 16.95 2.68 -12.88
C TYR A 280 15.86 1.66 -12.52
N ALA A 281 14.96 2.02 -11.61
CA ALA A 281 13.85 1.14 -11.23
C ALA A 281 12.86 0.95 -12.40
N LEU A 282 12.50 1.99 -13.12
CA LEU A 282 11.58 1.92 -14.26
C LEU A 282 12.19 1.09 -15.40
N THR A 283 13.44 1.34 -15.78
CA THR A 283 14.13 0.60 -16.86
C THR A 283 14.32 -0.88 -16.52
N ALA A 284 14.45 -1.23 -15.23
CA ALA A 284 14.56 -2.63 -14.80
C ALA A 284 13.22 -3.39 -14.75
N HIS A 285 12.08 -2.69 -14.68
CA HIS A 285 10.77 -3.33 -14.50
C HIS A 285 9.85 -3.22 -15.71
N PHE A 286 10.10 -2.27 -16.61
CA PHE A 286 9.33 -2.05 -17.84
C PHE A 286 10.18 -2.32 -19.05
N GLY A 287 10.26 -3.57 -19.44
CA GLY A 287 10.97 -4.09 -20.57
C GLY A 287 10.71 -5.58 -20.72
N GLN A 288 11.41 -6.20 -21.64
CA GLN A 288 11.34 -7.64 -21.93
C GLN A 288 12.69 -8.19 -22.36
N TRP A 289 12.87 -9.48 -22.17
CA TRP A 289 14.03 -10.19 -22.69
C TRP A 289 13.81 -10.47 -24.17
N CYS A 290 14.64 -9.88 -25.03
CA CYS A 290 14.62 -10.10 -26.48
C CYS A 290 15.79 -10.97 -26.89
N GLU A 291 15.54 -11.90 -27.81
CA GLU A 291 16.59 -12.66 -28.48
C GLU A 291 17.33 -11.73 -29.45
N VAL A 292 18.62 -11.65 -29.34
CA VAL A 292 19.52 -10.87 -30.20
C VAL A 292 20.57 -11.78 -30.76
N ASP A 293 20.86 -11.63 -32.06
CA ASP A 293 22.01 -12.33 -32.62
C ASP A 293 23.30 -11.60 -32.23
N HIS A 294 24.19 -12.31 -31.57
CA HIS A 294 25.51 -11.80 -31.27
C HIS A 294 26.56 -12.68 -31.89
N ARG A 295 27.07 -12.25 -33.08
CA ARG A 295 28.09 -12.96 -33.87
C ARG A 295 27.72 -14.40 -34.21
N GLY A 296 26.49 -14.63 -34.71
CA GLY A 296 25.95 -15.93 -35.06
C GLY A 296 25.53 -16.82 -33.90
N ARG A 297 25.50 -16.26 -32.66
CA ARG A 297 24.97 -16.94 -31.45
C ARG A 297 23.77 -16.21 -30.93
N LYS A 298 22.70 -16.95 -30.61
CA LYS A 298 21.52 -16.40 -29.95
C LYS A 298 21.84 -16.02 -28.51
N ALA A 299 21.65 -14.76 -28.17
CA ALA A 299 21.81 -14.22 -26.83
C ALA A 299 20.51 -13.52 -26.40
N TYR A 300 20.22 -13.49 -25.10
CA TYR A 300 19.08 -12.73 -24.56
C TYR A 300 19.56 -11.42 -23.96
N GLN A 301 18.98 -10.33 -24.41
CA GLN A 301 19.26 -8.98 -23.91
C GLN A 301 17.99 -8.35 -23.37
N TRP A 302 18.08 -7.70 -22.19
CA TRP A 302 16.99 -6.90 -21.66
C TRP A 302 16.82 -5.62 -22.47
N GLN A 303 15.65 -5.44 -23.07
CA GLN A 303 15.29 -4.23 -23.79
C GLN A 303 14.16 -3.52 -23.04
N VAL A 304 14.38 -2.22 -22.76
CA VAL A 304 13.37 -1.36 -22.18
C VAL A 304 12.26 -1.14 -23.20
N ALA A 305 11.00 -1.13 -22.78
CA ALA A 305 9.87 -0.90 -23.67
C ALA A 305 10.04 0.44 -24.40
N ALA A 306 9.98 0.42 -25.73
CA ALA A 306 10.22 1.60 -26.57
C ALA A 306 9.19 2.72 -26.32
N GLU A 307 7.97 2.33 -25.99
CA GLU A 307 6.85 3.23 -25.71
C GLU A 307 6.87 3.80 -24.29
N LEU A 308 7.84 3.40 -23.45
CA LEU A 308 7.94 3.89 -22.07
C LEU A 308 8.27 5.39 -22.07
N LEU A 309 7.34 6.19 -21.57
CA LEU A 309 7.51 7.63 -21.42
C LEU A 309 7.81 7.99 -19.96
N TYR A 310 8.95 8.63 -19.74
CA TYR A 310 9.34 9.11 -18.41
C TYR A 310 9.97 10.48 -18.45
N GLY A 311 9.36 11.42 -17.73
CA GLY A 311 9.85 12.78 -17.59
C GLY A 311 10.11 13.18 -16.14
N GLN A 312 11.08 14.04 -15.91
CA GLN A 312 11.44 14.60 -14.61
C GLN A 312 11.21 16.10 -14.57
N VAL A 313 10.72 16.60 -13.44
CA VAL A 313 10.56 18.02 -13.13
C VAL A 313 11.62 18.41 -12.11
N LYS A 314 12.69 19.06 -12.54
CA LYS A 314 13.76 19.54 -11.66
C LYS A 314 13.47 20.97 -11.22
N LYS A 315 13.37 21.19 -9.92
CA LYS A 315 13.14 22.50 -9.31
C LYS A 315 14.43 22.97 -8.63
N ILE A 316 14.90 24.15 -9.02
CA ILE A 316 16.09 24.78 -8.44
C ILE A 316 15.63 25.88 -7.50
N TYR A 317 16.09 25.80 -6.26
CA TYR A 317 15.81 26.80 -5.23
C TYR A 317 17.06 27.56 -4.84
N ARG A 318 16.98 28.89 -4.73
CA ARG A 318 18.00 29.76 -4.13
C ARG A 318 17.35 30.52 -2.96
N ARG A 319 17.98 30.50 -1.79
CA ARG A 319 17.46 31.14 -0.56
C ARG A 319 15.98 30.84 -0.29
N ARG A 320 15.59 29.55 -0.47
CA ARG A 320 14.20 29.03 -0.33
C ARG A 320 13.19 29.56 -1.36
N LYS A 321 13.59 30.37 -2.34
CA LYS A 321 12.73 30.79 -3.46
C LYS A 321 12.97 29.87 -4.66
N LEU A 322 11.90 29.49 -5.34
CA LEU A 322 11.97 28.74 -6.60
C LEU A 322 12.51 29.70 -7.68
N VAL A 323 13.64 29.37 -8.27
CA VAL A 323 14.32 30.19 -9.27
C VAL A 323 14.09 29.63 -10.66
N GLN A 324 14.12 28.30 -10.82
CA GLN A 324 14.01 27.66 -12.12
C GLN A 324 13.30 26.32 -12.00
N VAL A 325 12.51 25.99 -13.02
CA VAL A 325 11.92 24.67 -13.25
C VAL A 325 12.41 24.18 -14.59
N THR A 326 13.04 23.02 -14.60
CA THR A 326 13.55 22.38 -15.82
C THR A 326 12.83 21.06 -16.03
N HIS A 327 12.35 20.81 -17.23
CA HIS A 327 11.73 19.57 -17.65
C HIS A 327 12.77 18.72 -18.38
N VAL A 328 12.99 17.50 -17.93
CA VAL A 328 13.99 16.60 -18.49
C VAL A 328 13.32 15.31 -18.93
N MET A 329 13.35 15.00 -20.21
CA MET A 329 12.97 13.69 -20.72
C MET A 329 14.07 12.69 -20.39
N ARG A 330 13.68 11.56 -19.80
CA ARG A 330 14.58 10.44 -19.49
C ARG A 330 14.36 9.26 -20.43
N LEU A 331 13.13 9.01 -20.81
CA LEU A 331 12.73 7.95 -21.75
C LEU A 331 11.62 8.48 -22.65
N GLY A 332 11.72 8.17 -23.93
CA GLY A 332 10.78 8.61 -24.96
C GLY A 332 10.96 10.07 -25.40
N ALA A 333 10.19 10.49 -26.40
CA ALA A 333 10.23 11.82 -26.97
C ALA A 333 9.32 12.81 -26.21
N SER A 334 9.74 14.07 -26.11
CA SER A 334 8.96 15.09 -25.40
C SER A 334 7.61 15.39 -26.09
N LEU A 335 7.55 15.33 -27.41
CA LEU A 335 6.30 15.48 -28.17
C LEU A 335 5.31 14.35 -27.89
N ALA A 336 5.79 13.10 -27.82
CA ALA A 336 4.96 11.95 -27.46
C ALA A 336 4.38 12.07 -26.05
N LEU A 337 5.19 12.51 -25.08
CA LEU A 337 4.74 12.76 -23.72
C LEU A 337 3.71 13.88 -23.67
N GLN A 338 3.93 14.99 -24.37
CA GLN A 338 3.00 16.10 -24.44
C GLN A 338 1.66 15.66 -25.05
N ALA A 339 1.68 14.93 -26.15
CA ALA A 339 0.49 14.39 -26.81
C ALA A 339 -0.28 13.43 -25.88
N ALA A 340 0.44 12.53 -25.17
CA ALA A 340 -0.16 11.63 -24.21
C ALA A 340 -0.87 12.38 -23.05
N LEU A 341 -0.24 13.41 -22.49
CA LEU A 341 -0.85 14.23 -21.44
C LEU A 341 -2.08 14.99 -21.95
N GLN A 342 -2.04 15.54 -23.15
CA GLN A 342 -3.18 16.23 -23.77
C GLN A 342 -4.33 15.27 -24.05
N GLY A 343 -4.04 14.06 -24.55
CA GLY A 343 -5.03 13.00 -24.74
C GLY A 343 -5.75 12.58 -23.45
N LEU A 344 -5.12 12.78 -22.30
CA LEU A 344 -5.71 12.56 -20.98
C LEU A 344 -6.49 13.79 -20.42
N GLY A 345 -6.66 14.85 -21.21
CA GLY A 345 -7.33 16.08 -20.81
C GLY A 345 -6.50 16.95 -19.85
N LEU A 346 -5.18 16.75 -19.81
CA LEU A 346 -4.25 17.56 -19.01
C LEU A 346 -3.58 18.64 -19.88
N SER A 347 -2.88 19.59 -19.24
CA SER A 347 -2.29 20.76 -19.91
C SER A 347 -1.16 20.43 -20.90
N GLY A 348 -0.78 19.17 -21.07
CA GLY A 348 0.36 18.76 -21.90
C GLY A 348 1.73 19.10 -21.29
N ARG A 349 1.78 19.75 -20.14
CA ARG A 349 3.01 20.13 -19.45
C ARG A 349 3.35 19.15 -18.32
N LEU A 350 4.62 18.77 -18.25
CA LEU A 350 5.14 18.01 -17.11
C LEU A 350 4.96 18.78 -15.81
N ASN A 351 4.38 18.14 -14.82
CA ASN A 351 4.27 18.67 -13.46
C ASN A 351 4.27 17.55 -12.43
N THR A 352 4.53 17.89 -11.17
CA THR A 352 4.47 17.01 -10.00
C THR A 352 3.40 17.47 -9.01
N ALA A 353 2.47 18.32 -9.46
CA ALA A 353 1.51 18.98 -8.57
C ALA A 353 0.55 18.01 -7.88
N PHE A 354 0.18 16.92 -8.55
CA PHE A 354 -0.76 15.94 -7.96
C PHE A 354 -0.12 15.16 -6.82
N ILE A 355 1.12 14.68 -7.01
CA ILE A 355 1.84 13.93 -5.96
C ILE A 355 2.21 14.84 -4.78
N GLU A 356 2.62 16.10 -5.04
CA GLU A 356 2.89 17.10 -3.99
C GLU A 356 1.62 17.39 -3.18
N ARG A 357 0.46 17.48 -3.83
CA ARG A 357 -0.83 17.63 -3.14
C ARG A 357 -1.18 16.41 -2.30
N VAL A 358 -0.90 15.20 -2.78
CA VAL A 358 -1.10 13.98 -2.00
C VAL A 358 -0.15 13.96 -0.79
N ASN A 359 1.11 14.32 -0.95
CA ASN A 359 2.05 14.46 0.16
C ASN A 359 1.54 15.41 1.25
N LEU A 360 0.93 16.53 0.86
CA LEU A 360 0.28 17.43 1.81
C LEU A 360 -0.93 16.76 2.48
N THR A 361 -1.75 16.06 1.72
CA THR A 361 -2.93 15.34 2.25
C THR A 361 -2.54 14.24 3.24
N VAL A 362 -1.47 13.48 2.97
CA VAL A 362 -0.90 12.48 3.89
C VAL A 362 -0.44 13.14 5.19
N ARG A 363 0.26 14.30 5.09
CA ARG A 363 0.72 15.06 6.27
C ARG A 363 -0.43 15.55 7.14
N HIS A 364 -1.56 15.88 6.55
CA HIS A 364 -2.76 16.29 7.29
C HIS A 364 -3.53 15.11 7.89
N GLY A 365 -3.54 13.96 7.20
CA GLY A 365 -4.33 12.79 7.62
C GLY A 365 -3.60 11.83 8.56
N VAL A 366 -2.26 11.92 8.67
CA VAL A 366 -1.46 11.09 9.56
C VAL A 366 -0.68 11.97 10.52
N ALA A 367 -1.14 12.07 11.77
CA ALA A 367 -0.60 12.98 12.77
C ALA A 367 0.94 12.91 12.91
N ALA A 368 1.51 11.70 12.84
CA ALA A 368 2.95 11.49 12.93
C ALA A 368 3.76 12.07 11.75
N LEU A 369 3.10 12.42 10.64
CA LEU A 369 3.72 13.01 9.45
C LEU A 369 3.50 14.52 9.35
N ALA A 370 2.69 15.10 10.24
CA ALA A 370 2.47 16.54 10.30
C ALA A 370 3.78 17.27 10.57
N ARG A 371 3.92 18.48 10.01
CA ARG A 371 5.09 19.32 10.29
C ARG A 371 5.04 19.80 11.74
N ARG A 372 6.16 19.74 12.46
CA ARG A 372 6.29 20.16 13.87
C ARG A 372 5.27 19.45 14.79
N THR A 373 5.08 18.16 14.58
CA THR A 373 4.17 17.34 15.38
C THR A 373 4.82 16.86 16.67
N TRP A 374 4.02 16.73 17.73
CA TRP A 374 4.34 16.03 18.98
C TRP A 374 3.99 14.53 18.89
N ALA A 375 3.15 14.16 17.93
CA ALA A 375 2.69 12.80 17.70
C ALA A 375 3.76 11.97 16.99
N THR A 376 4.84 11.62 17.72
CA THR A 376 5.94 10.85 17.16
C THR A 376 5.66 9.34 17.22
N VAL A 377 5.98 8.63 16.15
CA VAL A 377 5.94 7.16 16.10
C VAL A 377 7.31 6.59 16.46
N GLN A 378 7.33 5.54 17.28
CA GLN A 378 8.57 4.91 17.72
C GLN A 378 9.14 3.93 16.68
N GLN A 379 8.26 3.20 15.97
CA GLN A 379 8.64 2.10 15.09
C GLN A 379 8.02 2.22 13.70
N ALA A 380 8.80 1.88 12.68
CA ALA A 380 8.36 1.92 11.28
C ALA A 380 7.09 1.07 10.98
N PRO A 381 6.93 -0.15 11.52
CA PRO A 381 5.72 -0.94 11.30
C PRO A 381 4.43 -0.26 11.80
N GLN A 382 4.49 0.46 12.92
CA GLN A 382 3.33 1.22 13.44
C GLN A 382 2.94 2.36 12.50
N LEU A 383 3.93 3.07 11.96
CA LEU A 383 3.68 4.12 10.97
C LEU A 383 3.11 3.53 9.68
N LEU A 384 3.64 2.41 9.21
CA LEU A 384 3.15 1.74 8.00
C LEU A 384 1.68 1.30 8.16
N THR A 385 1.32 0.69 9.30
CA THR A 385 -0.08 0.30 9.52
C THR A 385 -1.02 1.50 9.61
N HIS A 386 -0.58 2.63 10.16
CA HIS A 386 -1.36 3.87 10.13
C HIS A 386 -1.53 4.43 8.71
N LEU A 387 -0.46 4.41 7.91
CA LEU A 387 -0.49 4.81 6.49
C LEU A 387 -1.42 3.93 5.66
N GLU A 388 -1.41 2.61 5.87
CA GLU A 388 -2.31 1.68 5.20
C GLU A 388 -3.78 1.92 5.58
N TRP A 389 -4.05 2.17 6.87
CA TRP A 389 -5.38 2.56 7.31
C TRP A 389 -5.83 3.88 6.67
N TRP A 390 -4.97 4.92 6.71
CA TRP A 390 -5.22 6.20 6.07
C TRP A 390 -5.47 6.04 4.56
N ARG A 391 -4.69 5.22 3.86
CA ARG A 391 -4.85 4.95 2.42
C ARG A 391 -6.21 4.31 2.12
N ALA A 392 -6.65 3.35 2.92
CA ALA A 392 -7.99 2.75 2.75
C ALA A 392 -9.09 3.79 3.00
N TYR A 393 -8.97 4.58 4.06
CA TYR A 393 -9.91 5.67 4.34
C TYR A 393 -9.96 6.67 3.17
N TYR A 394 -8.81 7.10 2.67
CA TYR A 394 -8.69 8.01 1.53
C TYR A 394 -9.31 7.42 0.26
N HIS A 395 -9.12 6.13 0.00
CA HIS A 395 -9.64 5.48 -1.20
C HIS A 395 -11.15 5.23 -1.15
N PHE A 396 -11.68 4.74 -0.04
CA PHE A 396 -13.05 4.23 0.04
C PHE A 396 -14.03 5.18 0.71
N VAL A 397 -13.57 5.99 1.67
CA VAL A 397 -14.43 6.76 2.57
C VAL A 397 -14.42 8.26 2.24
N ARG A 398 -13.23 8.84 2.05
CA ARG A 398 -13.09 10.28 1.86
C ARG A 398 -13.39 10.69 0.42
N PRO A 399 -14.44 11.52 0.15
CA PRO A 399 -14.67 12.08 -1.17
C PRO A 399 -13.54 13.02 -1.57
N HIS A 400 -13.20 13.05 -2.86
CA HIS A 400 -12.22 13.97 -3.39
C HIS A 400 -12.90 15.03 -4.24
N ALA A 401 -12.72 16.31 -3.91
CA ALA A 401 -13.44 17.41 -4.55
C ALA A 401 -13.27 17.46 -6.09
N SER A 402 -12.07 17.14 -6.60
CA SER A 402 -11.82 17.14 -8.05
C SER A 402 -12.45 15.95 -8.79
N LEU A 403 -12.93 14.93 -8.07
CA LEU A 403 -13.57 13.74 -8.66
C LEU A 403 -15.09 13.82 -8.68
N ARG A 404 -15.68 14.91 -8.16
CA ARG A 404 -17.13 15.14 -8.19
C ARG A 404 -17.64 15.18 -9.63
N VAL A 405 -18.82 14.62 -9.86
CA VAL A 405 -19.49 14.63 -11.17
C VAL A 405 -20.73 15.50 -11.08
N ALA A 406 -20.95 16.37 -12.05
CA ALA A 406 -22.16 17.17 -12.14
C ALA A 406 -23.39 16.25 -12.31
N LEU A 407 -24.47 16.56 -11.62
CA LEU A 407 -25.76 15.92 -11.78
C LEU A 407 -26.47 16.57 -12.97
N ILE A 408 -27.17 15.78 -13.77
CA ILE A 408 -27.96 16.27 -14.91
C ILE A 408 -29.03 17.23 -14.39
N GLN A 409 -29.66 16.87 -13.27
CA GLN A 409 -30.61 17.73 -12.57
C GLN A 409 -30.21 17.86 -11.11
N PRO A 410 -30.24 19.08 -10.54
CA PRO A 410 -30.01 19.28 -9.12
C PRO A 410 -31.03 18.48 -8.29
N GLN A 411 -30.57 17.79 -7.26
CA GLN A 411 -31.42 17.00 -6.36
C GLN A 411 -31.62 17.73 -5.04
N GLU A 412 -32.86 17.90 -4.64
CA GLU A 412 -33.17 18.36 -3.30
C GLU A 412 -32.86 17.24 -2.30
N ARG A 413 -32.13 17.60 -1.26
CA ARG A 413 -31.91 16.73 -0.11
C ARG A 413 -32.62 17.33 1.09
N GLY A 414 -33.53 16.57 1.67
CA GLY A 414 -34.28 17.00 2.86
C GLY A 414 -33.36 17.63 3.92
N GLY A 415 -33.73 18.81 4.41
CA GLY A 415 -33.00 19.60 5.41
C GLY A 415 -31.84 20.47 4.89
N ARG A 416 -31.59 20.57 3.58
CA ARG A 416 -30.60 21.48 3.00
C ARG A 416 -31.26 22.60 2.23
N LEU A 417 -30.82 23.87 2.47
CA LEU A 417 -31.30 25.04 1.77
C LEU A 417 -30.97 25.07 0.27
N LEU A 418 -29.92 24.35 -0.14
CA LEU A 418 -29.47 24.31 -1.54
C LEU A 418 -29.51 22.92 -2.11
N ALA A 419 -30.02 22.82 -3.33
CA ALA A 419 -30.05 21.56 -4.09
C ALA A 419 -28.63 21.07 -4.38
N GLN A 420 -28.45 19.75 -4.30
CA GLN A 420 -27.17 19.12 -4.60
C GLN A 420 -26.93 19.11 -6.11
N ARG A 421 -25.89 19.84 -6.58
CA ARG A 421 -25.52 19.93 -8.00
C ARG A 421 -24.48 18.89 -8.42
N TYR A 422 -23.79 18.24 -7.46
CA TYR A 422 -22.70 17.31 -7.74
C TYR A 422 -22.84 16.04 -6.93
N ARG A 423 -22.57 14.89 -7.56
CA ARG A 423 -22.36 13.64 -6.88
C ARG A 423 -20.90 13.54 -6.44
N GLN A 424 -20.68 13.36 -5.15
CA GLN A 424 -19.36 13.17 -4.59
C GLN A 424 -18.83 11.78 -5.00
N ARG A 425 -17.51 11.70 -5.28
CA ARG A 425 -16.84 10.44 -5.61
C ARG A 425 -15.56 10.29 -4.79
N THR A 426 -15.28 9.06 -4.37
CA THR A 426 -14.02 8.66 -3.77
C THR A 426 -13.04 8.21 -4.87
N PRO A 427 -11.73 8.13 -4.59
CA PRO A 427 -10.76 7.55 -5.53
C PRO A 427 -11.12 6.13 -5.99
N ALA A 428 -11.61 5.26 -5.08
CA ALA A 428 -12.04 3.91 -5.44
C ALA A 428 -13.23 3.90 -6.40
N MET A 429 -14.17 4.83 -6.24
CA MET A 429 -15.27 5.01 -7.20
C MET A 429 -14.77 5.51 -8.55
N ALA A 430 -13.82 6.44 -8.57
CA ALA A 430 -13.25 6.97 -9.81
C ALA A 430 -12.48 5.89 -10.58
N ALA A 431 -11.80 5.00 -9.85
CA ALA A 431 -11.08 3.85 -10.42
C ALA A 431 -12.00 2.65 -10.75
N GLY A 432 -13.34 2.79 -10.64
CA GLY A 432 -14.30 1.74 -10.93
C GLY A 432 -14.26 0.54 -9.97
N ARG A 433 -13.68 0.71 -8.76
CA ARG A 433 -13.54 -0.38 -7.77
C ARG A 433 -14.75 -0.49 -6.85
N THR A 434 -15.50 0.60 -6.70
CA THR A 434 -16.78 0.61 -5.98
C THR A 434 -17.78 1.48 -6.73
N ASN A 435 -19.06 1.17 -6.60
CA ASN A 435 -20.16 1.95 -7.22
C ASN A 435 -20.66 3.09 -6.30
N ARG A 436 -20.25 3.08 -5.02
CA ARG A 436 -20.66 4.05 -4.01
C ARG A 436 -19.53 4.35 -3.02
N GLN A 437 -19.68 5.43 -2.30
CA GLN A 437 -18.86 5.77 -1.14
C GLN A 437 -19.15 4.79 -0.01
N TRP A 438 -18.09 4.26 0.63
CA TRP A 438 -18.19 3.43 1.83
C TRP A 438 -18.07 4.27 3.09
N SER A 439 -18.68 3.81 4.16
CA SER A 439 -18.42 4.30 5.51
C SER A 439 -17.18 3.62 6.08
N THR A 440 -16.55 4.23 7.09
CA THR A 440 -15.46 3.62 7.86
C THR A 440 -15.86 2.26 8.43
N ARG A 441 -17.11 2.15 8.92
CA ARG A 441 -17.64 0.91 9.43
C ARG A 441 -17.74 -0.18 8.38
N GLU A 442 -18.11 0.14 7.15
CA GLU A 442 -18.15 -0.82 6.04
C GLU A 442 -16.76 -1.33 5.68
N VAL A 443 -15.75 -0.44 5.64
CA VAL A 443 -14.35 -0.84 5.44
C VAL A 443 -13.92 -1.83 6.53
N LEU A 444 -14.23 -1.56 7.80
CA LEU A 444 -13.89 -2.42 8.93
C LEU A 444 -14.68 -3.73 8.97
N CYS A 445 -15.91 -3.72 8.49
CA CYS A 445 -16.79 -4.90 8.49
C CYS A 445 -16.63 -5.77 7.23
N TYR A 446 -15.89 -5.29 6.23
CA TYR A 446 -15.69 -6.04 4.99
C TYR A 446 -14.92 -7.34 5.27
N PRO A 447 -15.48 -8.54 5.03
CA PRO A 447 -14.78 -9.79 5.32
C PRO A 447 -13.70 -10.06 4.26
N LEU A 448 -12.52 -10.43 4.73
CA LEU A 448 -11.37 -10.82 3.89
C LEU A 448 -10.97 -12.25 4.23
N PRO A 449 -11.75 -13.24 3.79
CA PRO A 449 -11.39 -14.64 4.00
C PRO A 449 -10.11 -14.98 3.21
N PRO A 450 -9.37 -16.01 3.66
CA PRO A 450 -8.23 -16.52 2.90
C PRO A 450 -8.69 -16.98 1.50
N ALA A 451 -7.74 -17.07 0.57
CA ALA A 451 -8.01 -17.61 -0.76
C ALA A 451 -8.59 -19.03 -0.66
N PRO A 452 -9.44 -19.45 -1.60
CA PRO A 452 -9.95 -20.82 -1.66
C PRO A 452 -8.83 -21.83 -1.68
N CYS A 453 -8.98 -22.92 -0.92
CA CYS A 453 -8.04 -24.04 -0.93
C CYS A 453 -8.28 -24.98 -2.12
N PHE A 454 -9.41 -24.84 -2.81
CA PHE A 454 -9.83 -25.66 -3.95
C PHE A 454 -10.09 -24.76 -5.16
N THR A 455 -9.74 -25.21 -6.35
CA THR A 455 -10.07 -24.52 -7.61
C THR A 455 -11.55 -24.72 -7.93
N LEU A 456 -12.26 -23.64 -8.25
CA LEU A 456 -13.56 -23.74 -8.90
C LEU A 456 -13.30 -24.35 -10.28
N GLY A 457 -13.94 -25.45 -10.59
CA GLY A 457 -13.94 -26.00 -11.95
C GLY A 457 -14.49 -24.93 -12.92
N ALA A 458 -13.77 -24.72 -14.03
CA ALA A 458 -14.20 -23.83 -15.10
C ALA A 458 -15.42 -24.44 -15.84
#